data_9554b84105963f26c426af29d68ddca1
#
_entry.id   9554b84105963f26c426af29d68ddca1
#
_cell.length_a   1.000
_cell.length_b   1.000
_cell.length_c   1.000
_cell.angle_alpha   90.00
_cell.angle_beta   90.00
_cell.angle_gamma   90.00
#
_symmetry.space_group_name_H-M   'P 1'
#
loop_
_entity.id
_entity.type
_entity.pdbx_description
1 polymer ?
#
loop_
_entity_poly.entity_id
_entity_poly.type
_entity_poly.pdbx_seq_one_letter_code
_entity_poly.pdbx_strand_id
1 'polypeptide(L)'
;MKTFVATTSNIERQWLVIDASGKTLGRLSTEVARLLRGKYKPTYTPFEDTGDYVIVINASKMVLTGKKLDQKYYRHHSGFPGGLRETKYATLMDKKPEFVLEHAVKGMLPKNALGRQMFRKLHVYAGAEHDHQAQKPVEYTFEQ
;
A
#
# COMPACT_ATOMS: atom_id res chain seq x y z
N MET A 1 -4.75 -31.11 -21.54
CA MET A 1 -4.11 -30.17 -20.59
C MET A 1 -4.89 -28.85 -20.63
N LYS A 2 -5.32 -28.34 -19.50
CA LYS A 2 -6.04 -27.06 -19.42
C LYS A 2 -5.12 -26.01 -18.82
N THR A 3 -5.04 -24.83 -19.44
CA THR A 3 -4.35 -23.69 -18.87
C THR A 3 -5.17 -23.13 -17.71
N PHE A 4 -4.51 -22.78 -16.61
CA PHE A 4 -5.16 -22.10 -15.48
C PHE A 4 -5.55 -20.68 -15.90
N VAL A 5 -6.80 -20.32 -15.66
CA VAL A 5 -7.31 -18.96 -15.82
C VAL A 5 -7.98 -18.55 -14.50
N ALA A 6 -7.52 -17.44 -13.94
CA ALA A 6 -8.10 -16.94 -12.70
C ALA A 6 -9.52 -16.43 -12.93
N THR A 7 -10.44 -16.84 -12.05
CA THR A 7 -11.80 -16.36 -11.97
C THR A 7 -12.12 -16.00 -10.53
N THR A 8 -13.12 -15.21 -10.29
CA THR A 8 -13.51 -14.79 -8.94
C THR A 8 -13.77 -15.96 -7.97
N SER A 9 -14.13 -17.13 -8.52
CA SER A 9 -14.43 -18.34 -7.73
C SER A 9 -13.21 -19.19 -7.38
N ASN A 10 -12.10 -19.06 -8.11
CA ASN A 10 -10.92 -19.90 -7.93
C ASN A 10 -9.69 -19.15 -7.41
N ILE A 11 -9.86 -17.88 -7.06
CA ILE A 11 -8.79 -17.07 -6.47
C ILE A 11 -8.80 -17.24 -4.95
N GLU A 12 -7.65 -17.64 -4.40
CA GLU A 12 -7.41 -17.68 -2.97
C GLU A 12 -6.67 -16.41 -2.53
N ARG A 13 -7.26 -15.69 -1.57
CA ARG A 13 -6.67 -14.48 -0.99
C ARG A 13 -6.37 -14.70 0.49
N GLN A 14 -5.19 -14.30 0.89
CA GLN A 14 -4.75 -14.31 2.28
C GLN A 14 -4.79 -12.89 2.85
N TRP A 15 -4.85 -12.80 4.17
CA TRP A 15 -4.67 -11.56 4.89
C TRP A 15 -3.26 -11.53 5.47
N LEU A 16 -2.49 -10.50 5.13
CA LEU A 16 -1.10 -10.35 5.53
C LEU A 16 -0.94 -9.09 6.38
N VAL A 17 -0.19 -9.20 7.48
CA VAL A 17 0.19 -8.07 8.34
C VAL A 17 1.64 -7.74 8.14
N ILE A 18 1.95 -6.47 7.92
CA ILE A 18 3.30 -5.96 7.80
C ILE A 18 3.53 -4.89 8.87
N ASP A 19 4.62 -5.01 9.62
CA ASP A 19 5.07 -3.96 10.52
C ASP A 19 5.95 -2.96 9.77
N ALA A 20 5.53 -1.70 9.75
CA ALA A 20 6.24 -0.62 9.08
C ALA A 20 7.35 0.01 9.92
N SER A 21 7.50 -0.39 11.18
CA SER A 21 8.50 0.19 12.09
C SER A 21 9.92 0.06 11.53
N GLY A 22 10.62 1.18 11.42
CA GLY A 22 12.00 1.23 10.94
C GLY A 22 12.19 0.94 9.45
N LYS A 23 11.12 0.69 8.70
CA LYS A 23 11.18 0.43 7.26
C LYS A 23 11.09 1.71 6.45
N THR A 24 11.84 1.77 5.34
CA THR A 24 11.80 2.93 4.45
C THR A 24 10.51 2.95 3.63
N LEU A 25 9.93 4.13 3.48
CA LEU A 25 8.65 4.31 2.79
C LEU A 25 8.62 3.70 1.37
N GLY A 26 9.63 4.00 0.56
CA GLY A 26 9.65 3.56 -0.84
C GLY A 26 9.74 2.03 -0.98
N ARG A 27 10.65 1.39 -0.26
CA ARG A 27 10.83 -0.07 -0.31
C ARG A 27 9.64 -0.81 0.29
N LEU A 28 9.09 -0.31 1.40
CA LEU A 28 7.86 -0.84 1.98
C LEU A 28 6.70 -0.76 0.99
N SER A 29 6.53 0.39 0.34
CA SER A 29 5.45 0.59 -0.64
C SER A 29 5.58 -0.33 -1.86
N THR A 30 6.80 -0.58 -2.33
CA THR A 30 7.07 -1.52 -3.43
C THR A 30 6.61 -2.93 -3.07
N GLU A 31 6.97 -3.39 -1.87
CA GLU A 31 6.60 -4.73 -1.42
C GLU A 31 5.09 -4.86 -1.21
N VAL A 32 4.46 -3.86 -0.59
CA VAL A 32 3.00 -3.81 -0.41
C VAL A 32 2.29 -3.84 -1.77
N ALA A 33 2.74 -3.05 -2.74
CA ALA A 33 2.15 -3.04 -4.09
C ALA A 33 2.30 -4.40 -4.79
N ARG A 34 3.44 -5.07 -4.63
CA ARG A 34 3.67 -6.42 -5.15
C ARG A 34 2.67 -7.43 -4.59
N LEU A 35 2.42 -7.39 -3.28
CA LEU A 35 1.46 -8.27 -2.61
C LEU A 35 0.02 -7.99 -3.05
N LEU A 36 -0.36 -6.71 -3.14
CA LEU A 36 -1.70 -6.30 -3.58
C LEU A 36 -1.99 -6.70 -5.03
N ARG A 37 -0.99 -6.63 -5.89
CA ARG A 37 -1.12 -7.03 -7.30
C ARG A 37 -1.13 -8.55 -7.48
N GLY A 38 -0.44 -9.27 -6.61
CA GLY A 38 -0.37 -10.73 -6.66
C GLY A 38 0.57 -11.28 -7.73
N LYS A 39 1.48 -10.47 -8.27
CA LYS A 39 2.40 -10.89 -9.34
C LYS A 39 3.40 -11.96 -8.91
N TYR A 40 3.60 -12.16 -7.63
CA TYR A 40 4.46 -13.21 -7.07
C TYR A 40 3.83 -14.60 -7.10
N LYS A 41 2.51 -14.67 -7.28
CA LYS A 41 1.78 -15.95 -7.32
C LYS A 41 1.91 -16.62 -8.69
N PRO A 42 2.07 -17.96 -8.74
CA PRO A 42 2.07 -18.68 -10.01
C PRO A 42 0.71 -18.59 -10.75
N THR A 43 -0.36 -18.31 -10.01
CA THR A 43 -1.72 -18.14 -10.54
C THR A 43 -2.02 -16.73 -11.03
N TYR A 44 -1.03 -15.84 -11.05
CA TYR A 44 -1.23 -14.46 -11.48
C TYR A 44 -1.83 -14.37 -12.89
N THR A 45 -2.88 -13.56 -13.01
CA THR A 45 -3.57 -13.28 -14.26
C THR A 45 -3.73 -11.76 -14.43
N PRO A 46 -3.28 -11.16 -15.56
CA PRO A 46 -3.25 -9.70 -15.70
C PRO A 46 -4.62 -9.02 -15.68
N PHE A 47 -5.68 -9.72 -16.06
CA PHE A 47 -7.05 -9.16 -16.13
C PHE A 47 -7.89 -9.41 -14.88
N GLU A 48 -7.37 -10.12 -13.89
CA GLU A 48 -8.05 -10.39 -12.63
C GLU A 48 -7.21 -9.95 -11.43
N ASP A 49 -7.89 -9.59 -10.36
CA ASP A 49 -7.24 -9.23 -9.10
C ASP A 49 -6.94 -10.49 -8.27
N THR A 50 -5.73 -11.02 -8.43
CA THR A 50 -5.26 -12.24 -7.75
C THR A 50 -4.46 -11.94 -6.47
N GLY A 51 -4.24 -10.69 -6.11
CA GLY A 51 -3.45 -10.28 -4.96
C GLY A 51 -4.14 -10.53 -3.61
N ASP A 52 -3.38 -10.36 -2.55
CA ASP A 52 -3.82 -10.56 -1.18
C ASP A 52 -4.28 -9.26 -0.52
N TYR A 53 -4.98 -9.39 0.61
CA TYR A 53 -5.26 -8.27 1.52
C TYR A 53 -4.02 -7.97 2.34
N VAL A 54 -3.67 -6.69 2.44
CA VAL A 54 -2.50 -6.26 3.20
C VAL A 54 -2.91 -5.27 4.29
N ILE A 55 -2.49 -5.56 5.50
CA ILE A 55 -2.63 -4.69 6.67
C ILE A 55 -1.25 -4.17 7.02
N VAL A 56 -1.06 -2.87 7.08
CA VAL A 56 0.19 -2.26 7.54
C VAL A 56 -0.04 -1.58 8.88
N ILE A 57 0.75 -1.95 9.86
CA ILE A 57 0.71 -1.38 11.21
C ILE A 57 1.93 -0.50 11.47
N ASN A 58 1.87 0.34 12.48
CA ASN A 58 2.95 1.26 12.86
C ASN A 58 3.39 2.21 11.74
N ALA A 59 2.46 2.69 10.92
CA ALA A 59 2.78 3.62 9.83
C ALA A 59 3.45 4.91 10.33
N SER A 60 3.19 5.35 11.55
CA SER A 60 3.84 6.51 12.17
C SER A 60 5.34 6.34 12.39
N LYS A 61 5.82 5.10 12.44
CA LYS A 61 7.23 4.75 12.68
C LYS A 61 8.02 4.46 11.40
N MET A 62 7.44 4.72 10.24
CA MET A 62 8.16 4.62 8.96
C MET A 62 9.31 5.62 8.90
N VAL A 63 10.36 5.25 8.16
CA VAL A 63 11.54 6.08 7.97
C VAL A 63 11.56 6.70 6.57
N LEU A 64 11.83 7.99 6.50
CA LEU A 64 12.14 8.72 5.27
C LEU A 64 13.62 9.07 5.28
N THR A 65 14.36 8.57 4.29
CA THR A 65 15.82 8.74 4.22
C THR A 65 16.24 10.16 3.83
N GLY A 66 17.43 10.58 4.25
CA GLY A 66 17.98 11.89 3.94
C GLY A 66 17.15 13.03 4.52
N LYS A 67 16.99 14.10 3.75
CA LYS A 67 16.25 15.31 4.15
C LYS A 67 14.82 15.36 3.58
N LYS A 68 14.24 14.22 3.27
CA LYS A 68 12.90 14.15 2.64
C LYS A 68 11.80 14.74 3.50
N LEU A 69 11.88 14.62 4.81
CA LEU A 69 10.90 15.20 5.73
C LEU A 69 10.77 16.72 5.53
N ASP A 70 11.88 17.41 5.27
CA ASP A 70 11.91 18.86 5.11
C ASP A 70 11.77 19.31 3.65
N GLN A 71 12.24 18.50 2.70
CA GLN A 71 12.36 18.89 1.29
C GLN A 71 11.27 18.30 0.40
N LYS A 72 10.67 17.20 0.79
CA LYS A 72 9.61 16.55 -0.01
C LYS A 72 8.25 17.13 0.34
N TYR A 73 7.46 17.46 -0.72
CA TYR A 73 6.11 18.00 -0.59
C TYR A 73 5.09 17.10 -1.27
N TYR A 74 3.96 16.94 -0.63
CA TYR A 74 2.74 16.47 -1.27
C TYR A 74 2.07 17.66 -1.95
N ARG A 75 1.89 17.58 -3.27
CA ARG A 75 1.28 18.65 -4.07
C ARG A 75 0.03 18.15 -4.75
N HIS A 76 -1.01 18.97 -4.70
CA HIS A 76 -2.22 18.76 -5.48
C HIS A 76 -2.76 20.12 -5.96
N HIS A 77 -3.54 20.09 -7.02
CA HIS A 77 -4.11 21.28 -7.63
C HIS A 77 -5.63 21.12 -7.75
N SER A 78 -6.37 22.15 -7.34
CA SER A 78 -7.84 22.13 -7.39
C SER A 78 -8.44 22.35 -8.79
N GLY A 79 -7.63 22.77 -9.76
CA GLY A 79 -8.07 23.14 -11.10
C GLY A 79 -8.48 24.61 -11.25
N PHE A 80 -8.51 25.37 -10.17
CA PHE A 80 -8.78 26.82 -10.17
C PHE A 80 -7.49 27.65 -10.18
N PRO A 81 -7.51 28.92 -10.65
CA PRO A 81 -6.35 29.79 -10.56
C PRO A 81 -5.83 29.91 -9.13
N GLY A 82 -4.51 29.73 -8.93
CA GLY A 82 -3.90 29.73 -7.59
C GLY A 82 -4.25 28.52 -6.72
N GLY A 83 -4.79 27.45 -7.30
CA GLY A 83 -5.25 26.27 -6.58
C GLY A 83 -4.17 25.23 -6.21
N LEU A 84 -2.89 25.54 -6.40
CA LEU A 84 -1.80 24.68 -5.98
C LEU A 84 -1.70 24.62 -4.45
N ARG A 85 -1.75 23.43 -3.89
CA ARG A 85 -1.57 23.18 -2.46
C ARG A 85 -0.34 22.31 -2.25
N GLU A 86 0.48 22.71 -1.29
CA GLU A 86 1.71 22.01 -0.92
C GLU A 86 1.72 21.72 0.57
N THR A 87 2.05 20.49 0.94
CA THR A 87 2.19 20.06 2.34
C THR A 87 3.51 19.34 2.50
N LYS A 88 4.31 19.75 3.48
CA LYS A 88 5.57 19.06 3.81
C LYS A 88 5.30 17.64 4.32
N TYR A 89 6.17 16.71 3.95
CA TYR A 89 6.06 15.34 4.47
C TYR A 89 6.24 15.26 5.99
N ALA A 90 7.02 16.15 6.61
CA ALA A 90 7.09 16.24 8.07
C ALA A 90 5.69 16.44 8.69
N THR A 91 4.93 17.39 8.16
CA THR A 91 3.55 17.66 8.62
C THR A 91 2.61 16.49 8.35
N LEU A 92 2.74 15.83 7.20
CA LEU A 92 1.91 14.67 6.87
C LEU A 92 2.21 13.47 7.77
N MET A 93 3.48 13.22 8.07
CA MET A 93 3.87 12.13 8.97
C MET A 93 3.35 12.34 10.39
N ASP A 94 3.26 13.60 10.85
CA ASP A 94 2.71 13.92 12.16
C ASP A 94 1.19 13.79 12.20
N LYS A 95 0.51 14.28 11.18
CA LYS A 95 -0.97 14.34 11.16
C LYS A 95 -1.63 13.11 10.58
N LYS A 96 -1.11 12.57 9.49
CA LYS A 96 -1.72 11.48 8.72
C LYS A 96 -0.65 10.55 8.11
N PRO A 97 0.07 9.78 8.93
CA PRO A 97 1.11 8.87 8.41
C PRO A 97 0.52 7.79 7.48
N GLU A 98 -0.72 7.37 7.70
CA GLU A 98 -1.41 6.40 6.85
C GLU A 98 -1.51 6.91 5.41
N PHE A 99 -1.85 8.17 5.24
CA PHE A 99 -1.99 8.78 3.91
C PHE A 99 -0.67 8.77 3.13
N VAL A 100 0.46 8.96 3.81
CA VAL A 100 1.79 8.95 3.18
C VAL A 100 2.06 7.59 2.52
N LEU A 101 1.80 6.50 3.22
CA LEU A 101 1.96 5.15 2.68
C LEU A 101 0.93 4.84 1.58
N GLU A 102 -0.32 5.17 1.82
CA GLU A 102 -1.41 4.96 0.85
C GLU A 102 -1.13 5.67 -0.47
N HIS A 103 -0.68 6.92 -0.41
CA HIS A 103 -0.32 7.69 -1.61
C HIS A 103 0.84 7.07 -2.37
N ALA A 104 1.88 6.61 -1.66
CA ALA A 104 3.03 5.95 -2.27
C ALA A 104 2.63 4.63 -2.94
N VAL A 105 1.85 3.80 -2.28
CA VAL A 105 1.36 2.52 -2.83
C VAL A 105 0.44 2.75 -4.03
N LYS A 106 -0.49 3.70 -3.94
CA LYS A 106 -1.39 4.06 -5.04
C LYS A 106 -0.61 4.49 -6.29
N GLY A 107 0.50 5.21 -6.11
CA GLY A 107 1.38 5.58 -7.20
C GLY A 107 2.08 4.40 -7.89
N MET A 108 2.24 3.27 -7.21
CA MET A 108 2.89 2.06 -7.71
C MET A 108 1.90 1.03 -8.30
N LEU A 109 0.61 1.18 -8.04
CA LEU A 109 -0.43 0.32 -8.60
C LEU A 109 -0.85 0.78 -10.02
N PRO A 110 -1.46 -0.11 -10.83
CA PRO A 110 -1.99 0.27 -12.15
C PRO A 110 -3.01 1.40 -12.07
N LYS A 111 -3.03 2.27 -13.07
CA LYS A 111 -3.92 3.45 -13.16
C LYS A 111 -5.24 3.14 -13.88
N ASN A 112 -5.92 2.08 -13.48
CA ASN A 112 -7.16 1.61 -14.09
C ASN A 112 -8.15 1.12 -13.03
N ALA A 113 -9.30 0.58 -13.46
CA ALA A 113 -10.31 0.04 -12.55
C ALA A 113 -9.78 -1.11 -11.70
N LEU A 114 -8.97 -1.99 -12.30
CA LEU A 114 -8.35 -3.12 -11.59
C LEU A 114 -7.39 -2.63 -10.50
N GLY A 115 -6.57 -1.62 -10.79
CA GLY A 115 -5.67 -1.00 -9.81
C GLY A 115 -6.42 -0.36 -8.63
N ARG A 116 -7.59 0.24 -8.88
CA ARG A 116 -8.45 0.75 -7.80
C ARG A 116 -9.04 -0.36 -6.92
N GLN A 117 -9.37 -1.51 -7.50
CA GLN A 117 -9.79 -2.69 -6.73
C GLN A 117 -8.65 -3.25 -5.88
N MET A 118 -7.43 -3.31 -6.41
CA MET A 118 -6.23 -3.70 -5.66
C MET A 118 -6.00 -2.78 -4.46
N PHE A 119 -6.13 -1.47 -4.67
CA PHE A 119 -5.93 -0.48 -3.61
C PHE A 119 -6.94 -0.61 -2.46
N ARG A 120 -8.16 -1.04 -2.73
CA ARG A 120 -9.19 -1.27 -1.69
C ARG A 120 -8.83 -2.39 -0.72
N LYS A 121 -7.91 -3.25 -1.06
CA LYS A 121 -7.43 -4.33 -0.19
C LYS A 121 -6.32 -3.91 0.76
N LEU A 122 -5.87 -2.65 0.67
CA LEU A 122 -4.88 -2.08 1.57
C LEU A 122 -5.57 -1.44 2.78
N HIS A 123 -5.10 -1.81 3.97
CA HIS A 123 -5.53 -1.23 5.24
C HIS A 123 -4.29 -0.75 5.99
N VAL A 124 -4.21 0.54 6.28
CA VAL A 124 -3.06 1.16 6.95
C VAL A 124 -3.47 1.72 8.29
N TYR A 125 -2.69 1.44 9.32
CA TYR A 125 -2.90 1.91 10.68
C TYR A 125 -1.64 2.61 11.20
N ALA A 126 -1.82 3.76 11.83
CA ALA A 126 -0.71 4.52 12.41
C ALA A 126 -0.09 3.80 13.62
N GLY A 127 -0.91 3.14 14.43
CA GLY A 127 -0.51 2.41 15.62
C GLY A 127 -0.28 0.92 15.37
N ALA A 128 -0.08 0.18 16.46
CA ALA A 128 0.16 -1.26 16.41
C ALA A 128 -1.12 -2.11 16.33
N GLU A 129 -2.27 -1.53 16.59
CA GLU A 129 -3.55 -2.24 16.61
C GLU A 129 -4.28 -2.12 15.28
N HIS A 130 -5.01 -3.18 14.91
CA HIS A 130 -5.86 -3.23 13.72
C HIS A 130 -7.18 -3.95 14.02
N ASP A 131 -8.20 -3.70 13.20
CA ASP A 131 -9.56 -4.21 13.42
C ASP A 131 -9.84 -5.55 12.70
N HIS A 132 -8.81 -6.21 12.19
CA HIS A 132 -8.94 -7.38 11.32
C HIS A 132 -8.53 -8.71 11.98
N GLN A 133 -8.71 -8.84 13.28
CA GLN A 133 -8.35 -10.07 14.01
C GLN A 133 -9.19 -11.27 13.58
N ALA A 134 -10.46 -11.04 13.22
CA ALA A 134 -11.37 -12.09 12.78
C ALA A 134 -10.92 -12.79 11.49
N GLN A 135 -10.20 -12.10 10.63
CA GLN A 135 -9.64 -12.63 9.40
C GLN A 135 -8.39 -13.49 9.59
N LYS A 136 -7.87 -13.56 10.82
CA LYS A 136 -6.65 -14.32 11.19
C LYS A 136 -5.46 -13.99 10.25
N PRO A 137 -5.02 -12.73 10.21
CA PRO A 137 -3.96 -12.33 9.31
C PRO A 137 -2.63 -13.01 9.67
N VAL A 138 -1.85 -13.33 8.65
CA VAL A 138 -0.52 -13.94 8.78
C VAL A 138 0.53 -12.85 8.74
N GLU A 139 1.50 -12.91 9.65
CA GLU A 139 2.61 -11.97 9.66
C GLU A 139 3.50 -12.20 8.42
N TYR A 140 3.80 -11.11 7.73
CA TYR A 140 4.69 -11.10 6.57
C TYR A 140 5.89 -10.23 6.85
N THR A 141 7.09 -10.78 6.71
CA THR A 141 8.36 -10.07 6.89
C THR A 141 9.17 -10.11 5.60
N PHE A 142 9.91 -9.05 5.34
CA PHE A 142 10.84 -8.95 4.22
C PHE A 142 12.07 -8.14 4.61
N GLU A 143 13.19 -8.42 3.99
CA GLU A 143 14.44 -7.69 4.18
C GLU A 143 14.47 -6.44 3.29
N GLN A 144 15.07 -5.35 3.78
CA GLN A 144 15.25 -4.08 3.06
C GLN A 144 16.71 -3.86 2.65
#